data_d3c7178a7c7630d0ce62f7dfea2968d0
#
_entry.id   d3c7178a7c7630d0ce62f7dfea2968d0
#
_cell.length_a   1.000
_cell.length_b   1.000
_cell.length_c   1.000
_cell.angle_alpha   90.00
_cell.angle_beta   90.00
_cell.angle_gamma   90.00
#
_symmetry.space_group_name_H-M   'P 1'
#
loop_
_entity.id
_entity.type
_entity.pdbx_description
1 polymer ?
#
loop_
_entity_poly.entity_id
_entity_poly.type
_entity_poly.pdbx_seq_one_letter_code
_entity_poly.pdbx_strand_id
1 'polypeptide(L)'
;SGYKYNRQVDDILSYINRNISAPITIDTLAGEFFLSESYICRIFKSATGTTINKYITARRISIAKALLNEGAGVGEAFEKSGFADYSNFFKAFTKAVGISPKKYAGLSVS
;
A
#
# COMPACT_ATOMS: atom_id res chain seq x y z
N SER A 1 26.41 5.47 -5.52
CA SER A 1 26.77 4.15 -5.11
C SER A 1 25.55 3.35 -4.65
N GLY A 2 25.70 2.04 -4.59
CA GLY A 2 24.64 1.17 -4.15
C GLY A 2 24.17 1.45 -2.72
N TYR A 3 25.07 1.90 -1.86
CA TYR A 3 24.74 2.24 -0.49
C TYR A 3 23.76 3.42 -0.40
N LYS A 4 24.07 4.52 -1.12
CA LYS A 4 23.22 5.69 -1.14
C LYS A 4 21.85 5.37 -1.73
N TYR A 5 21.85 4.57 -2.77
CA TYR A 5 20.65 4.13 -3.46
C TYR A 5 19.72 3.36 -2.52
N ASN A 6 20.27 2.37 -1.79
CA ASN A 6 19.49 1.57 -0.85
C ASN A 6 18.95 2.39 0.30
N ARG A 7 19.72 3.37 0.78
CA ARG A 7 19.26 4.25 1.84
C ARG A 7 18.10 5.13 1.38
N GLN A 8 18.17 5.65 0.15
CA GLN A 8 17.06 6.43 -0.40
C GLN A 8 15.78 5.58 -0.46
N VAL A 9 15.89 4.35 -0.92
CA VAL A 9 14.73 3.45 -1.02
C VAL A 9 14.20 3.11 0.38
N ASP A 10 15.06 2.86 1.34
CA ASP A 10 14.63 2.61 2.73
C ASP A 10 13.85 3.78 3.30
N ASP A 11 14.31 5.01 3.04
CA ASP A 11 13.61 6.21 3.50
C ASP A 11 12.24 6.36 2.83
N ILE A 12 12.16 6.04 1.53
CA ILE A 12 10.90 6.07 0.80
C ILE A 12 9.93 5.03 1.38
N LEU A 13 10.40 3.82 1.63
CA LEU A 13 9.58 2.76 2.23
C LEU A 13 9.06 3.18 3.60
N SER A 14 9.92 3.77 4.43
CA SER A 14 9.51 4.26 5.75
C SER A 14 8.44 5.32 5.65
N TYR A 15 8.61 6.27 4.71
CA TYR A 15 7.63 7.32 4.49
C TYR A 15 6.28 6.72 4.07
N ILE A 16 6.28 5.81 3.11
CA ILE A 16 5.07 5.15 2.63
C ILE A 16 4.35 4.47 3.79
N ASN A 17 5.07 3.70 4.58
CA ASN A 17 4.47 2.93 5.67
C ASN A 17 3.91 3.83 6.78
N ARG A 18 4.58 4.94 7.09
CA ARG A 18 4.08 5.89 8.09
C ARG A 18 2.84 6.64 7.62
N ASN A 19 2.69 6.83 6.31
CA ASN A 19 1.61 7.61 5.73
C ASN A 19 0.61 6.77 4.94
N ILE A 20 0.56 5.47 5.21
CA ILE A 20 -0.21 4.53 4.38
C ILE A 20 -1.69 4.83 4.35
N SER A 21 -2.23 5.44 5.40
CA SER A 21 -3.65 5.79 5.49
C SER A 21 -3.98 7.13 4.82
N ALA A 22 -2.98 7.86 4.37
CA ALA A 22 -3.14 9.14 3.70
C ALA A 22 -2.98 8.97 2.19
N PRO A 23 -3.46 9.92 1.38
CA PRO A 23 -3.19 9.88 -0.05
C PRO A 23 -1.69 9.95 -0.31
N ILE A 24 -1.19 9.04 -1.13
CA ILE A 24 0.22 9.01 -1.53
C ILE A 24 0.26 8.87 -3.04
N THR A 25 0.91 9.82 -3.71
CA THR A 25 1.14 9.77 -5.15
C THR A 25 2.64 9.80 -5.42
N ILE A 26 3.03 9.39 -6.64
CA ILE A 26 4.43 9.48 -7.04
C ILE A 26 4.89 10.94 -7.00
N ASP A 27 4.02 11.87 -7.38
CA ASP A 27 4.31 13.30 -7.32
C ASP A 27 4.61 13.75 -5.88
N THR A 28 3.79 13.31 -4.93
CA THR A 28 4.00 13.61 -3.50
C THR A 28 5.35 13.08 -3.03
N LEU A 29 5.69 11.85 -3.39
CA LEU A 29 6.94 11.24 -3.00
C LEU A 29 8.15 11.94 -3.63
N ALA A 30 8.04 12.26 -4.92
CA ALA A 30 9.11 12.96 -5.62
C ALA A 30 9.39 14.31 -4.97
N GLY A 31 8.34 15.05 -4.62
CA GLY A 31 8.47 16.32 -3.92
C GLY A 31 9.09 16.18 -2.54
N GLU A 32 8.67 15.18 -1.78
CA GLU A 32 9.16 14.95 -0.41
C GLU A 32 10.66 14.64 -0.40
N PHE A 33 11.12 13.88 -1.37
CA PHE A 33 12.51 13.43 -1.40
C PHE A 33 13.39 14.21 -2.36
N PHE A 34 12.85 15.26 -2.99
CA PHE A 34 13.59 16.11 -3.91
C PHE A 34 14.20 15.31 -5.08
N LEU A 35 13.42 14.35 -5.60
CA LEU A 35 13.83 13.50 -6.71
C LEU A 35 12.84 13.63 -7.85
N SER A 36 13.30 13.39 -9.07
CA SER A 36 12.37 13.33 -10.21
C SER A 36 11.50 12.07 -10.11
N GLU A 37 10.30 12.13 -10.72
CA GLU A 37 9.40 10.97 -10.71
C GLU A 37 10.03 9.78 -11.42
N SER A 38 10.71 10.00 -12.54
CA SER A 38 11.40 8.94 -13.26
C SER A 38 12.45 8.25 -12.40
N TYR A 39 13.23 9.05 -11.70
CA TYR A 39 14.32 8.53 -10.88
C TYR A 39 13.79 7.71 -9.71
N ILE A 40 12.79 8.25 -8.97
CA ILE A 40 12.25 7.57 -7.81
C ILE A 40 11.59 6.24 -8.20
N CYS A 41 10.86 6.21 -9.31
CA CYS A 41 10.26 4.96 -9.79
C CYS A 41 11.31 3.93 -10.17
N ARG A 42 12.39 4.36 -10.82
CA ARG A 42 13.45 3.46 -11.25
C ARG A 42 14.20 2.85 -10.07
N ILE A 43 14.63 3.68 -9.11
CA ILE A 43 15.37 3.16 -7.96
C ILE A 43 14.51 2.25 -7.10
N PHE A 44 13.24 2.62 -6.93
CA PHE A 44 12.32 1.81 -6.13
C PHE A 44 12.14 0.42 -6.74
N LYS A 45 11.82 0.37 -8.03
CA LYS A 45 11.61 -0.91 -8.70
C LYS A 45 12.89 -1.75 -8.74
N SER A 46 14.03 -1.12 -8.96
CA SER A 46 15.30 -1.83 -9.00
C SER A 46 15.64 -2.46 -7.65
N ALA A 47 15.38 -1.74 -6.56
CA ALA A 47 15.72 -2.23 -5.22
C ALA A 47 14.70 -3.22 -4.64
N THR A 48 13.41 -3.03 -4.95
CA THR A 48 12.33 -3.82 -4.33
C THR A 48 11.75 -4.89 -5.25
N GLY A 49 11.96 -4.77 -6.56
CA GLY A 49 11.36 -5.68 -7.55
C GLY A 49 9.92 -5.36 -7.88
N THR A 50 9.32 -4.33 -7.28
CA THR A 50 7.92 -3.96 -7.53
C THR A 50 7.79 -2.46 -7.76
N THR A 51 6.68 -2.02 -8.34
CA THR A 51 6.42 -0.59 -8.50
C THR A 51 5.94 0.02 -7.18
N ILE A 52 6.07 1.34 -7.05
CA ILE A 52 5.59 2.07 -5.88
C ILE A 52 4.09 1.83 -5.69
N ASN A 53 3.30 1.95 -6.75
CA ASN A 53 1.85 1.78 -6.65
C ASN A 53 1.44 0.37 -6.24
N LYS A 54 2.13 -0.64 -6.77
CA LYS A 54 1.86 -2.03 -6.38
C LYS A 54 2.23 -2.27 -4.92
N TYR A 55 3.33 -1.70 -4.47
CA TYR A 55 3.74 -1.82 -3.08
C TYR A 55 2.72 -1.19 -2.13
N ILE A 56 2.27 0.03 -2.45
CA ILE A 56 1.27 0.73 -1.63
C ILE A 56 -0.02 -0.09 -1.55
N THR A 57 -0.50 -0.58 -2.71
CA THR A 57 -1.71 -1.38 -2.77
C THR A 57 -1.58 -2.65 -1.92
N ALA A 58 -0.46 -3.36 -2.05
CA ALA A 58 -0.22 -4.58 -1.28
C ALA A 58 -0.20 -4.32 0.22
N ARG A 59 0.42 -3.21 0.66
CA ARG A 59 0.45 -2.83 2.06
C ARG A 59 -0.96 -2.52 2.59
N ARG A 60 -1.74 -1.80 1.80
CA ARG A 60 -3.12 -1.47 2.18
C ARG A 60 -3.99 -2.71 2.28
N ILE A 61 -3.84 -3.65 1.36
CA ILE A 61 -4.57 -4.93 1.45
C ILE A 61 -4.16 -5.71 2.70
N SER A 62 -2.88 -5.72 3.03
CA SER A 62 -2.38 -6.40 4.23
C SER A 62 -3.01 -5.81 5.50
N ILE A 63 -3.11 -4.48 5.57
CA ILE A 63 -3.75 -3.80 6.70
C ILE A 63 -5.24 -4.16 6.79
N ALA A 64 -5.93 -4.14 5.65
CA ALA A 64 -7.36 -4.49 5.62
C ALA A 64 -7.59 -5.93 6.07
N LYS A 65 -6.76 -6.87 5.61
CA LYS A 65 -6.85 -8.28 6.04
C LYS A 65 -6.66 -8.42 7.54
N ALA A 66 -5.68 -7.74 8.10
CA ALA A 66 -5.42 -7.79 9.53
C ALA A 66 -6.61 -7.28 10.33
N LEU A 67 -7.19 -6.16 9.90
CA LEU A 67 -8.36 -5.59 10.56
C LEU A 67 -9.56 -6.53 10.49
N LEU A 68 -9.82 -7.12 9.32
CA LEU A 68 -10.91 -8.08 9.17
C LEU A 68 -10.69 -9.32 10.03
N ASN A 69 -9.45 -9.79 10.13
CA ASN A 69 -9.11 -10.93 11.00
C ASN A 69 -9.33 -10.61 12.48
N GLU A 70 -9.21 -9.36 12.86
CA GLU A 70 -9.44 -8.92 14.24
C GLU A 70 -10.92 -8.66 14.53
N GLY A 71 -11.78 -8.83 13.55
CA GLY A 71 -13.22 -8.66 13.72
C GLY A 71 -13.77 -7.31 13.29
N ALA A 72 -12.95 -6.47 12.68
CA ALA A 72 -13.43 -5.18 12.17
C ALA A 72 -14.41 -5.40 11.02
N GLY A 73 -15.38 -4.49 10.87
CA GLY A 73 -16.28 -4.51 9.74
C GLY A 73 -15.58 -4.09 8.45
N VAL A 74 -16.21 -4.41 7.32
CA VAL A 74 -15.64 -4.09 6.00
C VAL A 74 -15.45 -2.57 5.83
N GLY A 75 -16.42 -1.77 6.31
CA GLY A 75 -16.32 -0.30 6.23
C GLY A 75 -15.13 0.23 7.00
N GLU A 76 -14.90 -0.28 8.20
CA GLU A 76 -13.76 0.13 9.02
C GLU A 76 -12.43 -0.30 8.36
N ALA A 77 -12.37 -1.52 7.85
CA ALA A 77 -11.19 -2.00 7.16
C ALA A 77 -10.86 -1.14 5.94
N PHE A 78 -11.88 -0.76 5.17
CA PHE A 78 -11.72 0.14 4.04
C PHE A 78 -11.16 1.49 4.47
N GLU A 79 -11.78 2.12 5.46
CA GLU A 79 -11.37 3.46 5.91
C GLU A 79 -9.95 3.49 6.44
N LYS A 80 -9.58 2.52 7.27
CA LYS A 80 -8.27 2.50 7.93
C LYS A 80 -7.14 2.01 7.04
N SER A 81 -7.46 1.32 5.95
CA SER A 81 -6.42 0.82 5.04
C SER A 81 -5.87 1.87 4.09
N GLY A 82 -6.56 3.00 3.91
CA GLY A 82 -6.03 4.13 3.14
C GLY A 82 -6.46 4.20 1.68
N PHE A 83 -7.32 3.30 1.21
CA PHE A 83 -7.83 3.39 -0.16
C PHE A 83 -8.71 4.62 -0.34
N ALA A 84 -8.59 5.27 -1.51
CA ALA A 84 -9.32 6.51 -1.79
C ALA A 84 -10.82 6.29 -1.94
N ASP A 85 -11.24 5.18 -2.56
CA ASP A 85 -12.66 4.88 -2.73
C ASP A 85 -12.92 3.39 -2.60
N TYR A 86 -14.16 3.05 -2.30
CA TYR A 86 -14.55 1.67 -2.01
C TYR A 86 -14.42 0.77 -3.22
N SER A 87 -14.71 1.28 -4.41
CA SER A 87 -14.60 0.49 -5.65
C SER A 87 -13.18 0.01 -5.86
N ASN A 88 -12.21 0.89 -5.68
CA ASN A 88 -10.79 0.52 -5.81
C ASN A 88 -10.38 -0.47 -4.73
N PHE A 89 -10.83 -0.25 -3.50
CA PHE A 89 -10.60 -1.19 -2.40
C PHE A 89 -11.14 -2.59 -2.74
N PHE A 90 -12.39 -2.65 -3.15
CA PHE A 90 -13.06 -3.92 -3.46
C PHE A 90 -12.31 -4.68 -4.57
N LYS A 91 -11.97 -3.98 -5.65
CA LYS A 91 -11.27 -4.59 -6.78
C LYS A 91 -9.88 -5.08 -6.39
N ALA A 92 -9.13 -4.25 -5.69
CA ALA A 92 -7.77 -4.61 -5.27
C ALA A 92 -7.78 -5.77 -4.29
N PHE A 93 -8.69 -5.74 -3.32
CA PHE A 93 -8.80 -6.79 -2.33
C PHE A 93 -9.18 -8.13 -2.99
N THR A 94 -10.22 -8.11 -3.82
CA THR A 94 -10.69 -9.33 -4.48
C THR A 94 -9.63 -9.92 -5.40
N LYS A 95 -8.89 -9.06 -6.12
CA LYS A 95 -7.81 -9.53 -6.98
C LYS A 95 -6.68 -10.17 -6.18
N ALA A 96 -6.30 -9.57 -5.07
CA ALA A 96 -5.17 -10.04 -4.27
C ALA A 96 -5.52 -11.27 -3.43
N VAL A 97 -6.73 -11.31 -2.87
CA VAL A 97 -7.14 -12.34 -1.91
C VAL A 97 -7.93 -13.48 -2.56
N GLY A 98 -8.60 -13.18 -3.67
CA GLY A 98 -9.39 -14.18 -4.40
C GLY A 98 -10.86 -14.21 -4.02
N ILE A 99 -11.26 -13.59 -2.92
CA ILE A 99 -12.66 -13.46 -2.50
C ILE A 99 -12.93 -12.03 -2.04
N SER A 100 -14.20 -11.67 -1.92
CA SER A 100 -14.59 -10.33 -1.52
C SER A 100 -14.23 -10.04 -0.05
N PRO A 101 -14.09 -8.77 0.32
CA PRO A 101 -13.85 -8.42 1.72
C PRO A 101 -14.89 -8.98 2.67
N LYS A 102 -16.17 -8.97 2.26
CA LYS A 102 -17.25 -9.49 3.09
C LYS A 102 -17.13 -11.00 3.32
N LYS A 103 -16.82 -11.74 2.26
CA LYS A 103 -16.60 -13.18 2.38
C LYS A 103 -15.40 -13.50 3.24
N TYR A 104 -14.34 -12.75 3.06
CA TYR A 104 -13.12 -12.91 3.86
C TYR A 104 -13.40 -12.68 5.34
N ALA A 105 -14.14 -11.62 5.66
CA ALA A 105 -14.54 -11.30 7.02
C ALA A 105 -15.36 -12.45 7.64
N GLY A 106 -16.26 -13.03 6.86
CA GLY A 106 -17.06 -14.18 7.33
C GLY A 106 -16.23 -15.40 7.67
N LEU A 107 -15.16 -15.64 6.93
CA LEU A 107 -14.27 -16.77 7.19
C LEU A 107 -13.50 -16.60 8.49
N SER A 108 -13.10 -15.39 8.82
CA SER A 108 -12.28 -15.14 10.01
C SER A 108 -13.07 -15.16 11.31
N VAL A 109 -14.39 -15.14 11.24
CA VAL A 109 -15.27 -15.15 12.42
C VAL A 109 -15.69 -16.57 12.83
N SER A 110 -15.49 -17.51 11.96
CA SER A 110 -15.91 -18.91 12.24
C SER A 110 -15.00 -19.63 13.22
#